data_b46334135aab3521de61e28fe51c8bf0
#
_entry.id   b46334135aab3521de61e28fe51c8bf0
#
_cell.length_a   1.000
_cell.length_b   1.000
_cell.length_c   1.000
_cell.angle_alpha   90.00
_cell.angle_beta   90.00
_cell.angle_gamma   90.00
#
_symmetry.space_group_name_H-M   'P 1'
#
loop_
_entity.id
_entity.type
_entity.pdbx_description
1 polymer ?
#
loop_
_entity_poly.entity_id
_entity_poly.type
_entity_poly.pdbx_seq_one_letter_code
_entity_poly.pdbx_strand_id
1 'polypeptide(L)'
;IRPGSAIYIHGNCVSTGCIPIGDFQIEEVFVIASAVNAEGQEFIPVHVFPVRYNVKNSLGYLNKAIENNDYLQSFNANIRQVYDYFETKKQLPVIMVNKKGEYVLN
;
A
#
# COMPACT_ATOMS: atom_id res chain seq x y z
N ILE A 1 5.73 14.78 -16.08
CA ILE A 1 5.50 13.40 -15.65
C ILE A 1 4.12 13.32 -15.01
N ARG A 2 3.32 12.39 -15.47
CA ARG A 2 2.00 12.17 -14.88
C ARG A 2 2.14 11.51 -13.52
N PRO A 3 1.38 11.93 -12.50
CA PRO A 3 1.34 11.22 -11.23
C PRO A 3 0.95 9.76 -11.45
N GLY A 4 1.63 8.86 -10.77
CA GLY A 4 1.34 7.43 -10.83
C GLY A 4 1.96 6.68 -11.99
N SER A 5 2.71 7.34 -12.88
CA SER A 5 3.41 6.62 -13.95
C SER A 5 4.82 6.27 -13.49
N ALA A 6 5.26 5.04 -13.81
CA ALA A 6 6.63 4.55 -13.55
C ALA A 6 7.10 4.76 -12.11
N ILE A 7 6.37 4.17 -11.16
CA ILE A 7 6.77 4.16 -9.75
C ILE A 7 7.63 2.94 -9.48
N TYR A 8 8.80 3.14 -8.89
CA TYR A 8 9.74 2.06 -8.58
C TYR A 8 9.90 1.88 -7.08
N ILE A 9 10.08 0.63 -6.66
CA ILE A 9 10.55 0.29 -5.32
C ILE A 9 12.06 0.07 -5.45
N HIS A 10 12.86 0.81 -4.67
CA HIS A 10 14.31 0.81 -4.85
C HIS A 10 15.04 0.94 -3.52
N GLY A 11 16.35 0.63 -3.54
CA GLY A 11 17.24 0.93 -2.42
C GLY A 11 17.62 2.40 -2.39
N ASN A 12 18.55 2.77 -1.52
CA ASN A 12 18.97 4.15 -1.28
C ASN A 12 17.81 5.01 -0.72
N CYS A 13 18.13 5.83 0.28
CA CYS A 13 17.11 6.57 1.04
C CYS A 13 16.66 7.88 0.38
N VAL A 14 16.96 8.10 -0.89
CA VAL A 14 16.57 9.32 -1.63
C VAL A 14 15.55 8.95 -2.70
N SER A 15 14.46 9.70 -2.73
CA SER A 15 13.42 9.47 -3.74
C SER A 15 12.66 10.75 -4.05
N THR A 16 12.25 10.86 -5.32
CA THR A 16 11.32 11.88 -5.78
C THR A 16 10.18 11.17 -6.51
N GLY A 17 9.19 10.71 -5.74
CA GLY A 17 8.01 10.06 -6.29
C GLY A 17 8.07 8.53 -6.37
N CYS A 18 9.23 7.92 -6.13
CA CYS A 18 9.35 6.46 -6.02
C CYS A 18 9.34 6.02 -4.54
N ILE A 19 9.36 4.72 -4.29
CA ILE A 19 9.29 4.17 -2.93
C ILE A 19 10.67 3.64 -2.55
N PRO A 20 11.45 4.38 -1.72
CA PRO A 20 12.74 3.87 -1.26
C PRO A 20 12.55 2.94 -0.07
N ILE A 21 13.31 1.85 -0.07
CA ILE A 21 13.44 0.97 1.08
C ILE A 21 14.92 0.72 1.32
N GLY A 22 15.27 0.13 2.46
CA GLY A 22 16.68 -0.13 2.77
C GLY A 22 17.34 -1.06 1.75
N ASP A 23 18.67 -0.94 1.59
CA ASP A 23 19.40 -1.72 0.61
C ASP A 23 19.27 -3.22 0.84
N PHE A 24 19.31 -3.67 2.08
CA PHE A 24 19.08 -5.08 2.39
C PHE A 24 17.66 -5.51 2.09
N GLN A 25 16.70 -4.65 2.37
CA GLN A 25 15.28 -4.93 2.13
C GLN A 25 14.98 -5.05 0.65
N ILE A 26 15.57 -4.20 -0.21
CA ILE A 26 15.33 -4.30 -1.66
C ILE A 26 15.96 -5.57 -2.22
N GLU A 27 17.09 -6.01 -1.69
CA GLU A 27 17.70 -7.28 -2.09
C GLU A 27 16.77 -8.45 -1.76
N GLU A 28 16.18 -8.48 -0.57
CA GLU A 28 15.23 -9.50 -0.16
C GLU A 28 14.00 -9.50 -1.06
N VAL A 29 13.42 -8.32 -1.31
CA VAL A 29 12.25 -8.17 -2.18
C VAL A 29 12.57 -8.65 -3.60
N PHE A 30 13.72 -8.28 -4.13
CA PHE A 30 14.14 -8.69 -5.47
C PHE A 30 14.25 -10.22 -5.59
N VAL A 31 14.88 -10.85 -4.60
CA VAL A 31 15.04 -12.32 -4.61
C VAL A 31 13.68 -13.01 -4.56
N ILE A 32 12.79 -12.57 -3.67
CA ILE A 32 11.46 -13.17 -3.53
C ILE A 32 10.62 -12.92 -4.79
N ALA A 33 10.63 -11.69 -5.30
CA ALA A 33 9.87 -11.33 -6.49
C ALA A 33 10.35 -12.14 -7.72
N SER A 34 11.65 -12.30 -7.87
CA SER A 34 12.23 -13.10 -8.96
C SER A 34 11.83 -14.57 -8.85
N ALA A 35 11.83 -15.10 -7.63
CA ALA A 35 11.46 -16.49 -7.38
C ALA A 35 10.00 -16.76 -7.72
N VAL A 36 9.07 -15.90 -7.26
CA VAL A 36 7.64 -16.09 -7.54
C VAL A 36 7.31 -15.89 -9.03
N ASN A 37 8.02 -14.96 -9.68
CA ASN A 37 7.86 -14.75 -11.12
C ASN A 37 8.32 -16.00 -11.90
N ALA A 38 9.42 -16.60 -11.50
CA ALA A 38 9.91 -17.85 -12.10
C ALA A 38 8.93 -19.02 -11.91
N GLU A 39 8.15 -19.00 -10.84
CA GLU A 39 7.10 -20.00 -10.57
C GLU A 39 5.82 -19.75 -11.36
N GLY A 40 5.75 -18.70 -12.16
CA GLY A 40 4.61 -18.40 -13.02
C GLY A 40 3.70 -17.27 -12.53
N GLN A 41 4.02 -16.62 -11.41
CA GLN A 41 3.25 -15.46 -10.95
C GLN A 41 3.69 -14.24 -11.73
N GLU A 42 2.87 -13.77 -12.64
CA GLU A 42 3.20 -12.63 -13.50
C GLU A 42 3.09 -11.28 -12.79
N PHE A 43 2.15 -11.15 -11.86
CA PHE A 43 1.87 -9.89 -11.17
C PHE A 43 2.02 -10.06 -9.66
N ILE A 44 2.61 -9.05 -9.03
CA ILE A 44 2.75 -9.00 -7.58
C ILE A 44 1.95 -7.80 -7.10
N PRO A 45 0.83 -7.99 -6.38
CA PRO A 45 0.07 -6.87 -5.82
C PRO A 45 0.90 -6.10 -4.80
N VAL A 46 0.80 -4.78 -4.85
CA VAL A 46 1.45 -3.90 -3.87
C VAL A 46 0.37 -3.01 -3.25
N HIS A 47 0.24 -3.08 -1.93
CA HIS A 47 -0.69 -2.24 -1.19
C HIS A 47 0.11 -1.21 -0.41
N VAL A 48 -0.26 0.05 -0.55
CA VAL A 48 0.41 1.16 0.13
C VAL A 48 -0.59 1.86 1.03
N PHE A 49 -0.24 1.97 2.32
CA PHE A 49 -1.09 2.61 3.31
C PHE A 49 -0.34 3.79 3.95
N PRO A 50 -1.05 4.85 4.35
CA PRO A 50 -0.40 6.03 4.93
C PRO A 50 0.21 5.75 6.30
N VAL A 51 -0.32 4.79 7.04
CA VAL A 51 0.14 4.42 8.39
C VAL A 51 -0.11 2.96 8.65
N ARG A 52 0.43 2.46 9.75
CA ARG A 52 -0.01 1.20 10.35
C ARG A 52 -1.19 1.49 11.26
N TYR A 53 -2.37 1.03 10.89
CA TYR A 53 -3.60 1.35 11.62
C TYR A 53 -3.67 0.73 13.01
N ASN A 54 -2.89 -0.31 13.25
CA ASN A 54 -2.80 -0.96 14.56
C ASN A 54 -1.75 -0.34 15.48
N VAL A 55 -1.09 0.74 15.06
CA VAL A 55 -0.13 1.49 15.87
C VAL A 55 -0.78 2.80 16.30
N LYS A 56 -1.00 2.95 17.60
CA LYS A 56 -1.75 4.08 18.16
C LYS A 56 -1.19 5.45 17.76
N ASN A 57 0.13 5.64 17.84
CA ASN A 57 0.74 6.93 17.51
C ASN A 57 0.60 7.28 16.03
N SER A 58 0.78 6.28 15.16
CA SER A 58 0.62 6.47 13.71
C SER A 58 -0.81 6.82 13.35
N LEU A 59 -1.77 6.11 13.95
CA LEU A 59 -3.19 6.35 13.70
C LEU A 59 -3.61 7.74 14.21
N GLY A 60 -3.12 8.13 15.38
CA GLY A 60 -3.39 9.47 15.92
C GLY A 60 -2.86 10.59 15.04
N TYR A 61 -1.65 10.42 14.50
CA TYR A 61 -1.08 11.37 13.56
C TYR A 61 -1.93 11.49 12.30
N LEU A 62 -2.34 10.37 11.73
CA LEU A 62 -3.19 10.38 10.54
C LEU A 62 -4.54 11.05 10.80
N ASN A 63 -5.21 10.68 11.89
CA ASN A 63 -6.52 11.23 12.24
C ASN A 63 -6.45 12.75 12.39
N LYS A 64 -5.39 13.26 12.98
CA LYS A 64 -5.19 14.70 13.11
C LYS A 64 -4.95 15.36 11.75
N ALA A 65 -4.17 14.73 10.88
CA ALA A 65 -3.84 15.26 9.57
C ALA A 65 -5.07 15.41 8.67
N ILE A 66 -6.07 14.53 8.82
CA ILE A 66 -7.26 14.50 7.97
C ILE A 66 -8.54 14.99 8.67
N GLU A 67 -8.44 15.54 9.91
CA GLU A 67 -9.61 15.86 10.73
C GLU A 67 -10.58 16.85 10.11
N ASN A 68 -10.09 17.71 9.22
CA ASN A 68 -10.91 18.74 8.55
C ASN A 68 -11.17 18.43 7.08
N ASN A 69 -11.00 17.18 6.66
CA ASN A 69 -11.17 16.81 5.27
C ASN A 69 -12.03 15.56 5.14
N ASP A 70 -13.31 15.75 4.84
CA ASP A 70 -14.28 14.66 4.74
C ASP A 70 -13.92 13.67 3.64
N TYR A 71 -13.39 14.16 2.51
CA TYR A 71 -12.98 13.30 1.40
C TYR A 71 -11.84 12.35 1.82
N LEU A 72 -10.83 12.90 2.49
CA LEU A 72 -9.71 12.09 2.96
C LEU A 72 -10.12 11.12 4.07
N GLN A 73 -11.05 11.53 4.94
CA GLN A 73 -11.59 10.62 5.96
C GLN A 73 -12.31 9.44 5.31
N SER A 74 -13.12 9.70 4.30
CA SER A 74 -13.84 8.67 3.56
C SER A 74 -12.90 7.73 2.82
N PHE A 75 -11.92 8.28 2.14
CA PHE A 75 -10.88 7.51 1.45
C PHE A 75 -10.07 6.65 2.44
N ASN A 76 -9.70 7.23 3.57
CA ASN A 76 -8.97 6.53 4.62
C ASN A 76 -9.76 5.34 5.16
N ALA A 77 -11.04 5.53 5.44
CA ALA A 77 -11.91 4.45 5.90
C ALA A 77 -12.00 3.34 4.84
N ASN A 78 -12.04 3.72 3.58
CA ASN A 78 -12.11 2.77 2.48
C ASN A 78 -10.85 1.90 2.38
N ILE A 79 -9.67 2.49 2.42
CA ILE A 79 -8.43 1.71 2.33
C ILE A 79 -8.13 0.95 3.62
N ARG A 80 -8.57 1.44 4.78
CA ARG A 80 -8.36 0.76 6.05
C ARG A 80 -9.00 -0.62 6.08
N GLN A 81 -10.14 -0.81 5.46
CA GLN A 81 -10.77 -2.13 5.42
C GLN A 81 -9.87 -3.18 4.72
N VAL A 82 -9.09 -2.74 3.72
CA VAL A 82 -8.12 -3.61 3.06
C VAL A 82 -6.98 -3.98 4.03
N TYR A 83 -6.47 -3.00 4.76
CA TYR A 83 -5.45 -3.22 5.78
C TYR A 83 -5.93 -4.21 6.84
N ASP A 84 -7.13 -3.98 7.40
CA ASP A 84 -7.68 -4.83 8.46
C ASP A 84 -7.96 -6.25 7.97
N TYR A 85 -8.39 -6.40 6.72
CA TYR A 85 -8.59 -7.71 6.12
C TYR A 85 -7.28 -8.51 6.13
N PHE A 86 -6.19 -7.91 5.64
CA PHE A 86 -4.90 -8.58 5.60
C PHE A 86 -4.40 -8.91 7.01
N GLU A 87 -4.53 -7.99 7.96
CA GLU A 87 -4.09 -8.22 9.34
C GLU A 87 -4.85 -9.38 10.00
N THR A 88 -6.11 -9.55 9.67
CA THR A 88 -6.96 -10.61 10.22
C THR A 88 -6.78 -11.95 9.50
N LYS A 89 -6.78 -11.92 8.18
CA LYS A 89 -6.79 -13.14 7.35
C LYS A 89 -5.40 -13.59 6.90
N LYS A 90 -4.42 -12.72 6.94
CA LYS A 90 -3.05 -12.95 6.41
C LYS A 90 -3.05 -13.36 4.93
N GLN A 91 -4.07 -12.90 4.21
CA GLN A 91 -4.24 -13.09 2.78
C GLN A 91 -4.67 -11.77 2.16
N LEU A 92 -4.25 -11.52 0.93
CA LEU A 92 -4.70 -10.34 0.21
C LEU A 92 -6.16 -10.51 -0.21
N PRO A 93 -7.01 -9.50 0.01
CA PRO A 93 -8.37 -9.54 -0.50
C PRO A 93 -8.39 -9.38 -2.01
N VAL A 94 -9.44 -9.88 -2.63
CA VAL A 94 -9.75 -9.52 -4.02
C VAL A 94 -10.40 -8.14 -3.96
N ILE A 95 -9.79 -7.17 -4.65
CA ILE A 95 -10.25 -5.78 -4.62
C ILE A 95 -10.83 -5.42 -5.96
N MET A 96 -12.05 -4.90 -5.94
CA MET A 96 -12.72 -4.35 -7.10
C MET A 96 -12.91 -2.85 -6.91
N VAL A 97 -13.09 -2.13 -8.00
CA VAL A 97 -13.37 -0.70 -7.95
C VAL A 97 -14.80 -0.49 -8.45
N ASN A 98 -15.64 0.16 -7.64
CA ASN A 98 -17.02 0.44 -8.03
C ASN A 98 -17.11 1.68 -8.91
N LYS A 99 -18.33 2.04 -9.30
CA LYS A 99 -18.59 3.19 -10.19
C LYS A 99 -18.18 4.53 -9.57
N LYS A 100 -18.12 4.59 -8.23
CA LYS A 100 -17.69 5.79 -7.50
C LYS A 100 -16.19 5.87 -7.31
N GLY A 101 -15.44 4.88 -7.77
CA GLY A 101 -14.00 4.81 -7.58
C GLY A 101 -13.58 4.28 -6.22
N GLU A 102 -14.49 3.70 -5.46
CA GLU A 102 -14.20 3.14 -4.15
C GLU A 102 -13.74 1.69 -4.27
N TYR A 103 -12.86 1.27 -3.37
CA TYR A 103 -12.42 -0.11 -3.28
C TYR A 103 -13.48 -0.97 -2.57
N VAL A 104 -13.82 -2.07 -3.19
CA VAL A 104 -14.77 -3.04 -2.64
C VAL A 104 -14.08 -4.37 -2.50
N LEU A 105 -14.12 -4.93 -1.28
CA LEU A 105 -13.57 -6.26 -1.02
C LEU A 105 -14.59 -7.32 -1.37
N ASN A 106 -14.09 -8.34 -2.03
CA ASN A 106 -14.93 -9.44 -2.46
C ASN A 106 -14.61 -10.71 -1.66
#